data_90c4e121424649de5bcf0566e1f49848
#
_entry.id   90c4e121424649de5bcf0566e1f49848
#
_cell.length_a   1.000
_cell.length_b   1.000
_cell.length_c   1.000
_cell.angle_alpha   90.00
_cell.angle_beta   90.00
_cell.angle_gamma   90.00
#
_symmetry.space_group_name_H-M   'P 1'
#
loop_
_entity.id
_entity.type
_entity.pdbx_description
1 polymer ?
#
loop_
_entity_poly.entity_id
_entity_poly.type
_entity_poly.pdbx_seq_one_letter_code
_entity_poly.pdbx_strand_id
1 'polypeptide(L)'
;MSDMEVKNIIVASATKYFSKYGFSKTTMDEIATHIHRAKGVLYYYFKSKEELFNEVLKQELFNVKLELKSIIDNNNDSLVTLKSYFFTRLKLLHKAVNYHETLKADFFQTYHFVKDVRDDFAEFERTNITLILKKGKEEGYFDIKNIDST
;
A
#
# COMPACT_ATOMS: atom_id res chain seq x y z
N MET A 1 4.60 -5.15 -27.77
CA MET A 1 4.39 -4.98 -26.33
C MET A 1 3.46 -3.79 -26.11
N SER A 2 2.38 -3.98 -25.38
CA SER A 2 1.42 -2.90 -25.10
C SER A 2 2.00 -1.88 -24.10
N ASP A 3 1.41 -0.67 -24.10
CA ASP A 3 1.79 0.37 -23.13
C ASP A 3 1.63 -0.10 -21.69
N MET A 4 0.56 -0.86 -21.40
CA MET A 4 0.33 -1.41 -20.08
C MET A 4 1.41 -2.42 -19.67
N GLU A 5 1.87 -3.25 -20.58
CA GLU A 5 2.96 -4.21 -20.33
C GLU A 5 4.27 -3.50 -20.02
N VAL A 6 4.61 -2.47 -20.79
CA VAL A 6 5.81 -1.66 -20.55
C VAL A 6 5.73 -0.96 -19.21
N LYS A 7 4.59 -0.36 -18.89
CA LYS A 7 4.35 0.30 -17.60
C LYS A 7 4.53 -0.68 -16.43
N ASN A 8 3.99 -1.88 -16.55
CA ASN A 8 4.10 -2.92 -15.52
C ASN A 8 5.55 -3.39 -15.32
N ILE A 9 6.33 -3.51 -16.40
CA ILE A 9 7.76 -3.84 -16.33
C ILE A 9 8.52 -2.75 -15.58
N ILE A 10 8.24 -1.48 -15.87
CA ILE A 10 8.87 -0.34 -15.18
C ILE A 10 8.56 -0.41 -13.69
N VAL A 11 7.30 -0.57 -13.32
CA VAL A 11 6.88 -0.61 -11.91
C VAL A 11 7.46 -1.80 -11.18
N ALA A 12 7.49 -2.98 -11.80
CA ALA A 12 8.09 -4.18 -11.19
C ALA A 12 9.59 -4.00 -10.92
N SER A 13 10.32 -3.42 -11.88
CA SER A 13 11.75 -3.11 -11.69
C SER A 13 11.95 -2.05 -10.61
N ALA A 14 11.17 -0.98 -10.64
CA ALA A 14 11.22 0.09 -9.64
C ALA A 14 10.95 -0.44 -8.23
N THR A 15 9.97 -1.33 -8.08
CA THR A 15 9.66 -1.97 -6.79
C THR A 15 10.90 -2.65 -6.20
N LYS A 16 11.63 -3.40 -7.00
CA LYS A 16 12.86 -4.09 -6.57
C LYS A 16 13.96 -3.10 -6.17
N TYR A 17 14.21 -2.09 -7.00
CA TYR A 17 15.26 -1.10 -6.75
C TYR A 17 14.97 -0.27 -5.50
N PHE A 18 13.76 0.23 -5.36
CA PHE A 18 13.36 0.99 -4.17
C PHE A 18 13.41 0.13 -2.91
N SER A 19 12.99 -1.14 -2.99
CA SER A 19 13.06 -2.06 -1.84
C SER A 19 14.49 -2.33 -1.40
N LYS A 20 15.41 -2.44 -2.36
CA LYS A 20 16.81 -2.79 -2.09
C LYS A 20 17.64 -1.60 -1.65
N TYR A 21 17.50 -0.46 -2.32
CA TYR A 21 18.37 0.71 -2.14
C TYR A 21 17.70 1.90 -1.45
N GLY A 22 16.37 1.88 -1.34
CA GLY A 22 15.59 3.00 -0.82
C GLY A 22 15.25 4.04 -1.89
N PHE A 23 14.28 4.89 -1.58
CA PHE A 23 13.81 5.93 -2.50
C PHE A 23 14.92 6.93 -2.87
N SER A 24 15.66 7.44 -1.88
CA SER A 24 16.64 8.50 -2.11
C SER A 24 17.82 8.07 -2.97
N LYS A 25 18.26 6.82 -2.83
CA LYS A 25 19.44 6.28 -3.54
C LYS A 25 19.13 5.67 -4.90
N THR A 26 17.87 5.40 -5.21
CA THR A 26 17.46 4.85 -6.50
C THR A 26 17.28 5.97 -7.52
N THR A 27 17.77 5.77 -8.73
CA THR A 27 17.64 6.72 -9.84
C THR A 27 16.82 6.15 -10.99
N MET A 28 16.20 7.06 -11.77
CA MET A 28 15.48 6.66 -12.99
C MET A 28 16.41 6.01 -14.02
N ASP A 29 17.66 6.45 -14.10
CA ASP A 29 18.66 5.88 -15.00
C ASP A 29 18.97 4.41 -14.68
N GLU A 30 19.13 4.08 -13.40
CA GLU A 30 19.38 2.71 -12.96
C GLU A 30 18.22 1.78 -13.31
N ILE A 31 16.98 2.24 -13.08
CA ILE A 31 15.79 1.47 -13.43
C ILE A 31 15.72 1.25 -14.94
N ALA A 32 15.93 2.31 -15.74
CA ALA A 32 15.91 2.23 -17.20
C ALA A 32 16.96 1.26 -17.75
N THR A 33 18.16 1.33 -17.22
CA THR A 33 19.27 0.43 -17.60
C THR A 33 18.92 -1.02 -17.29
N HIS A 34 18.35 -1.28 -16.13
CA HIS A 34 17.97 -2.64 -15.72
C HIS A 34 16.95 -3.29 -16.66
N ILE A 35 15.99 -2.52 -17.16
CA ILE A 35 14.98 -3.02 -18.10
C ILE A 35 15.37 -2.88 -19.58
N HIS A 36 16.61 -2.48 -19.85
CA HIS A 36 17.13 -2.27 -21.19
C HIS A 36 16.29 -1.27 -22.02
N ARG A 37 15.90 -0.18 -21.39
CA ARG A 37 15.14 0.92 -22.03
C ARG A 37 15.88 2.25 -21.86
N ALA A 38 15.61 3.17 -22.78
CA ALA A 38 16.11 4.53 -22.65
C ALA A 38 15.37 5.26 -21.49
N LYS A 39 16.07 6.15 -20.81
CA LYS A 39 15.50 6.97 -19.73
C LYS A 39 14.23 7.72 -20.16
N GLY A 40 14.18 8.19 -21.40
CA GLY A 40 13.01 8.87 -21.95
C GLY A 40 11.74 8.01 -21.97
N VAL A 41 11.89 6.69 -22.07
CA VAL A 41 10.75 5.76 -21.99
C VAL A 41 10.11 5.80 -20.61
N LEU A 42 10.91 5.81 -19.55
CA LEU A 42 10.42 5.94 -18.18
C LEU A 42 9.67 7.26 -17.99
N TYR A 43 10.26 8.37 -18.44
CA TYR A 43 9.64 9.71 -18.32
C TYR A 43 8.40 9.87 -19.19
N TYR A 44 8.23 9.06 -20.22
CA TYR A 44 6.97 9.00 -20.95
C TYR A 44 5.81 8.50 -20.08
N TYR A 45 6.06 7.47 -19.24
CA TYR A 45 5.04 6.88 -18.37
C TYR A 45 4.94 7.56 -17.00
N PHE A 46 6.06 8.02 -16.45
CA PHE A 46 6.14 8.62 -15.11
C PHE A 46 6.95 9.90 -15.17
N LYS A 47 6.33 11.01 -14.84
CA LYS A 47 6.96 12.36 -14.96
C LYS A 47 8.14 12.55 -14.01
N SER A 48 8.16 11.81 -12.88
CA SER A 48 9.17 11.94 -11.85
C SER A 48 9.40 10.62 -11.12
N LYS A 49 10.50 10.54 -10.39
CA LYS A 49 10.79 9.41 -9.50
C LYS A 49 9.71 9.28 -8.41
N GLU A 50 9.21 10.39 -7.91
CA GLU A 50 8.13 10.47 -6.92
C GLU A 50 6.84 9.86 -7.46
N GLU A 51 6.47 10.17 -8.68
CA GLU A 51 5.28 9.61 -9.35
C GLU A 51 5.43 8.10 -9.52
N LEU A 52 6.60 7.62 -9.95
CA LEU A 52 6.89 6.20 -10.06
C LEU A 52 6.82 5.50 -8.70
N PHE A 53 7.38 6.10 -7.66
CA PHE A 53 7.33 5.54 -6.31
C PHE A 53 5.91 5.44 -5.78
N ASN A 54 5.08 6.46 -6.00
CA ASN A 54 3.67 6.40 -5.63
C ASN A 54 2.92 5.26 -6.34
N GLU A 55 3.24 5.00 -7.60
CA GLU A 55 2.66 3.85 -8.32
C GLU A 55 3.10 2.51 -7.71
N VAL A 56 4.35 2.40 -7.31
CA VAL A 56 4.86 1.23 -6.58
C VAL A 56 4.08 1.02 -5.29
N LEU A 57 3.86 2.08 -4.51
CA LEU A 57 3.08 2.01 -3.26
C LEU A 57 1.63 1.57 -3.53
N LYS A 58 0.99 2.13 -4.56
CA LYS A 58 -0.38 1.76 -4.93
C LYS A 58 -0.50 0.29 -5.28
N GLN A 59 0.47 -0.27 -6.00
CA GLN A 59 0.45 -1.69 -6.35
C GLN A 59 0.69 -2.59 -5.12
N GLU A 60 1.61 -2.24 -4.25
CA GLU A 60 1.81 -2.96 -3.00
C GLU A 60 0.53 -2.96 -2.14
N LEU A 61 -0.11 -1.79 -2.00
CA LEU A 61 -1.33 -1.65 -1.22
C LEU A 61 -2.55 -2.27 -1.89
N PHE A 62 -2.58 -2.34 -3.21
CA PHE A 62 -3.67 -3.02 -3.92
C PHE A 62 -3.80 -4.48 -3.49
N ASN A 63 -2.68 -5.20 -3.42
CA ASN A 63 -2.66 -6.58 -2.96
C ASN A 63 -3.08 -6.71 -1.49
N VAL A 64 -2.60 -5.80 -0.64
CA VAL A 64 -3.00 -5.73 0.76
C VAL A 64 -4.51 -5.52 0.89
N LYS A 65 -5.06 -4.57 0.16
CA LYS A 65 -6.50 -4.26 0.17
C LYS A 65 -7.34 -5.46 -0.27
N LEU A 66 -6.94 -6.18 -1.32
CA LEU A 66 -7.67 -7.35 -1.80
C LEU A 66 -7.76 -8.43 -0.71
N GLU A 67 -6.66 -8.76 -0.05
CA GLU A 67 -6.66 -9.79 0.99
C GLU A 67 -7.43 -9.35 2.24
N LEU A 68 -7.29 -8.11 2.67
CA LEU A 68 -8.04 -7.58 3.82
C LEU A 68 -9.54 -7.52 3.53
N LYS A 69 -9.93 -7.12 2.33
CA LYS A 69 -11.34 -7.10 1.91
C LYS A 69 -11.94 -8.52 1.88
N SER A 70 -11.18 -9.50 1.44
CA SER A 70 -11.58 -10.90 1.46
C SER A 70 -11.92 -11.37 2.88
N ILE A 71 -11.17 -10.96 3.89
CA ILE A 71 -11.44 -11.29 5.30
C ILE A 71 -12.77 -10.68 5.76
N ILE A 72 -13.03 -9.43 5.40
CA ILE A 72 -14.28 -8.74 5.73
C ILE A 72 -15.48 -9.45 5.08
N ASP A 73 -15.34 -9.88 3.84
CA ASP A 73 -16.43 -10.48 3.06
C ASP A 73 -16.70 -11.95 3.42
N ASN A 74 -15.84 -12.58 4.22
CA ASN A 74 -15.90 -14.01 4.52
C ASN A 74 -16.96 -14.39 5.57
N ASN A 75 -17.81 -13.48 5.97
CA ASN A 75 -19.01 -13.67 6.80
C ASN A 75 -18.82 -14.48 8.10
N ASN A 76 -17.62 -14.43 8.70
CA ASN A 76 -17.36 -14.97 10.03
C ASN A 76 -17.90 -14.04 11.12
N ASP A 77 -17.95 -14.50 12.38
CA ASP A 77 -18.25 -13.59 13.48
C ASP A 77 -17.20 -12.49 13.59
N SER A 78 -17.59 -11.37 14.18
CA SER A 78 -16.76 -10.17 14.24
C SER A 78 -15.47 -10.35 15.03
N LEU A 79 -15.45 -11.22 16.04
CA LEU A 79 -14.25 -11.48 16.84
C LEU A 79 -13.19 -12.23 16.01
N VAL A 80 -13.62 -13.27 15.28
CA VAL A 80 -12.76 -14.01 14.35
C VAL A 80 -12.27 -13.09 13.23
N THR A 81 -13.14 -12.29 12.65
CA THR A 81 -12.81 -11.33 11.61
C THR A 81 -11.78 -10.31 12.09
N LEU A 82 -11.96 -9.75 13.28
CA LEU A 82 -11.03 -8.76 13.85
C LEU A 82 -9.63 -9.37 14.03
N LYS A 83 -9.53 -10.56 14.61
CA LYS A 83 -8.25 -11.26 14.79
C LYS A 83 -7.57 -11.53 13.45
N SER A 84 -8.32 -12.12 12.50
CA SER A 84 -7.80 -12.42 11.16
C SER A 84 -7.35 -11.17 10.43
N TYR A 85 -8.10 -10.08 10.55
CA TYR A 85 -7.78 -8.81 9.94
C TYR A 85 -6.42 -8.27 10.44
N PHE A 86 -6.23 -8.19 11.75
CA PHE A 86 -5.00 -7.65 12.31
C PHE A 86 -3.78 -8.54 12.03
N PHE A 87 -3.89 -9.85 12.18
CA PHE A 87 -2.78 -10.75 11.87
C PHE A 87 -2.38 -10.68 10.39
N THR A 88 -3.36 -10.72 9.49
CA THR A 88 -3.11 -10.63 8.05
C THR A 88 -2.53 -9.26 7.68
N ARG A 89 -3.07 -8.20 8.25
CA ARG A 89 -2.57 -6.83 8.06
C ARG A 89 -1.08 -6.71 8.42
N LEU A 90 -0.69 -7.17 9.59
CA LEU A 90 0.71 -7.11 10.03
C LEU A 90 1.62 -7.88 9.08
N LYS A 91 1.21 -9.09 8.69
CA LYS A 91 1.96 -9.92 7.75
C LYS A 91 2.11 -9.27 6.38
N LEU A 92 1.04 -8.73 5.83
CA LEU A 92 1.04 -8.13 4.49
C LEU A 92 1.79 -6.81 4.45
N LEU A 93 1.64 -5.95 5.44
CA LEU A 93 2.37 -4.68 5.50
C LEU A 93 3.87 -4.89 5.71
N HIS A 94 4.25 -5.95 6.40
CA HIS A 94 5.67 -6.31 6.50
C HIS A 94 6.26 -6.71 5.14
N LYS A 95 5.48 -7.39 4.30
CA LYS A 95 5.89 -7.76 2.94
C LYS A 95 5.87 -6.59 1.95
N ALA A 96 5.02 -5.59 2.18
CA ALA A 96 4.94 -4.37 1.38
C ALA A 96 6.09 -3.42 1.78
N VAL A 97 7.31 -3.77 1.39
CA VAL A 97 8.55 -3.18 1.91
C VAL A 97 8.62 -1.67 1.66
N ASN A 98 8.26 -1.22 0.46
CA ASN A 98 8.32 0.20 0.11
C ASN A 98 7.29 1.02 0.89
N TYR A 99 6.07 0.52 1.02
CA TYR A 99 5.06 1.17 1.85
C TYR A 99 5.48 1.21 3.32
N HIS A 100 6.03 0.11 3.84
CA HIS A 100 6.51 0.02 5.22
C HIS A 100 7.56 1.10 5.53
N GLU A 101 8.48 1.37 4.60
CA GLU A 101 9.47 2.44 4.75
C GLU A 101 8.83 3.83 4.89
N THR A 102 7.71 4.07 4.22
CA THR A 102 7.01 5.37 4.33
C THR A 102 6.39 5.63 5.70
N LEU A 103 6.24 4.60 6.53
CA LEU A 103 5.68 4.73 7.89
C LEU A 103 6.70 5.25 8.89
N LYS A 104 7.98 5.24 8.55
CA LYS A 104 9.02 5.82 9.40
C LYS A 104 8.87 7.34 9.47
N ALA A 105 9.02 7.88 10.67
CA ALA A 105 8.80 9.32 10.91
C ALA A 105 9.72 10.21 10.08
N ASP A 106 10.98 9.84 9.95
CA ASP A 106 11.97 10.58 9.17
C ASP A 106 11.65 10.57 7.67
N PHE A 107 11.14 9.46 7.13
CA PHE A 107 10.71 9.41 5.74
C PHE A 107 9.58 10.41 5.48
N PHE A 108 8.54 10.39 6.29
CA PHE A 108 7.37 11.26 6.11
C PHE A 108 7.70 12.74 6.32
N GLN A 109 8.59 13.03 7.24
CA GLN A 109 9.07 14.40 7.46
C GLN A 109 9.83 14.96 6.26
N THR A 110 10.58 14.11 5.56
CA THR A 110 11.38 14.50 4.40
C THR A 110 10.57 14.48 3.10
N TYR A 111 9.69 13.50 2.91
CA TYR A 111 8.97 13.24 1.66
C TYR A 111 7.46 13.28 1.85
N HIS A 112 6.85 14.43 1.55
CA HIS A 112 5.40 14.63 1.68
C HIS A 112 4.59 14.09 0.50
N PHE A 113 5.22 13.77 -0.63
CA PHE A 113 4.53 13.32 -1.84
C PHE A 113 3.76 12.00 -1.68
N VAL A 114 4.04 11.21 -0.65
CA VAL A 114 3.34 9.95 -0.36
C VAL A 114 2.03 10.15 0.43
N LYS A 115 1.70 11.38 0.80
CA LYS A 115 0.57 11.69 1.68
C LYS A 115 -0.75 11.12 1.15
N ASP A 116 -1.06 11.36 -0.12
CA ASP A 116 -2.36 10.95 -0.70
C ASP A 116 -2.51 9.44 -0.72
N VAL A 117 -1.46 8.70 -1.04
CA VAL A 117 -1.48 7.23 -1.02
C VAL A 117 -1.68 6.71 0.40
N ARG A 118 -1.03 7.31 1.38
CA ARG A 118 -1.19 6.96 2.80
C ARG A 118 -2.59 7.28 3.32
N ASP A 119 -3.11 8.44 2.98
CA ASP A 119 -4.46 8.86 3.39
C ASP A 119 -5.53 7.94 2.80
N ASP A 120 -5.39 7.57 1.54
CA ASP A 120 -6.29 6.62 0.86
C ASP A 120 -6.32 5.26 1.57
N PHE A 121 -5.16 4.73 1.92
CA PHE A 121 -5.09 3.46 2.65
C PHE A 121 -5.66 3.57 4.08
N ALA A 122 -5.39 4.68 4.77
CA ALA A 122 -5.95 4.93 6.10
C ALA A 122 -7.48 4.99 6.07
N GLU A 123 -8.06 5.60 5.04
CA GLU A 123 -9.51 5.66 4.87
C GLU A 123 -10.11 4.27 4.58
N PHE A 124 -9.45 3.47 3.75
CA PHE A 124 -9.81 2.08 3.51
C PHE A 124 -9.84 1.28 4.83
N GLU A 125 -8.81 1.39 5.65
CA GLU A 125 -8.73 0.70 6.93
C GLU A 125 -9.80 1.19 7.91
N ARG A 126 -10.02 2.51 7.98
CA ARG A 126 -11.07 3.09 8.83
C ARG A 126 -12.43 2.51 8.49
N THR A 127 -12.78 2.45 7.22
CA THR A 127 -14.04 1.87 6.75
C THR A 127 -14.17 0.42 7.18
N ASN A 128 -13.16 -0.40 6.97
CA ASN A 128 -13.20 -1.82 7.30
C ASN A 128 -13.27 -2.07 8.80
N ILE A 129 -12.45 -1.39 9.58
CA ILE A 129 -12.45 -1.53 11.05
C ILE A 129 -13.81 -1.07 11.62
N THR A 130 -14.37 0.02 11.11
CA THR A 130 -15.70 0.49 11.50
C THR A 130 -16.77 -0.58 11.25
N LEU A 131 -16.73 -1.26 10.09
CA LEU A 131 -17.66 -2.35 9.79
C LEU A 131 -17.54 -3.51 10.80
N ILE A 132 -16.31 -3.92 11.12
CA ILE A 132 -16.07 -5.00 12.10
C ILE A 132 -16.59 -4.61 13.48
N LEU A 133 -16.30 -3.39 13.94
CA LEU A 133 -16.71 -2.91 15.25
C LEU A 133 -18.23 -2.77 15.37
N LYS A 134 -18.90 -2.27 14.33
CA LYS A 134 -20.37 -2.18 14.30
C LYS A 134 -21.01 -3.55 14.37
N LYS A 135 -20.54 -4.50 13.57
CA LYS A 135 -21.01 -5.88 13.58
C LYS A 135 -20.78 -6.54 14.96
N GLY A 136 -19.60 -6.33 15.55
CA GLY A 136 -19.27 -6.86 16.88
C GLY A 136 -20.11 -6.29 18.00
N LYS A 137 -20.52 -5.03 17.89
CA LYS A 137 -21.47 -4.40 18.81
C LYS A 137 -22.85 -5.05 18.70
N GLU A 138 -23.33 -5.26 17.48
CA GLU A 138 -24.61 -5.95 17.22
C GLU A 138 -24.61 -7.40 17.73
N GLU A 139 -23.50 -8.11 17.59
CA GLU A 139 -23.31 -9.48 18.06
C GLU A 139 -23.06 -9.59 19.58
N GLY A 140 -22.88 -8.46 20.26
CA GLY A 140 -22.68 -8.41 21.72
C GLY A 140 -21.24 -8.63 22.18
N TYR A 141 -20.25 -8.68 21.25
CA TYR A 141 -18.84 -8.84 21.62
C TYR A 141 -18.20 -7.55 22.13
N PHE A 142 -18.69 -6.37 21.66
CA PHE A 142 -18.09 -5.09 21.97
C PHE A 142 -19.11 -4.12 22.59
N ASP A 143 -18.72 -3.51 23.70
CA ASP A 143 -19.46 -2.40 24.31
C ASP A 143 -18.76 -1.09 23.96
N ILE A 144 -19.08 -0.55 22.79
CA ILE A 144 -18.48 0.67 22.26
C ILE A 144 -19.55 1.75 22.16
N LYS A 145 -19.38 2.86 22.89
CA LYS A 145 -20.32 3.98 22.90
C LYS A 145 -20.21 4.83 21.63
N ASN A 146 -19.01 5.07 21.17
CA ASN A 146 -18.74 5.88 19.98
C ASN A 146 -17.65 5.22 19.13
N ILE A 147 -18.08 4.55 18.05
CA ILE A 147 -17.16 3.83 17.15
C ILE A 147 -16.27 4.81 16.38
N ASP A 148 -16.78 5.97 15.98
CA ASP A 148 -16.07 6.94 15.17
C ASP A 148 -14.89 7.59 15.90
N SER A 149 -14.93 7.60 17.25
CA SER A 149 -13.85 8.12 18.10
C SER A 149 -12.95 7.03 18.71
N THR A 150 -13.26 5.78 18.39
CA THR A 150 -12.48 4.64 18.87
C THR A 150 -11.41 4.23 17.86
#